data_bff0ff257f21cb19d9e336ebe38e31e2
#
_entry.id   bff0ff257f21cb19d9e336ebe38e31e2
#
_cell.length_a   1.000
_cell.length_b   1.000
_cell.length_c   1.000
_cell.angle_alpha   90.00
_cell.angle_beta   90.00
_cell.angle_gamma   90.00
#
_symmetry.space_group_name_H-M   'P 1'
#
loop_
_entity.id
_entity.type
_entity.pdbx_description
1 polymer ?
#
loop_
_entity_poly.entity_id
_entity_poly.type
_entity_poly.pdbx_seq_one_letter_code
_entity_poly.pdbx_strand_id
1 'polypeptide(L)'
;IHNPYDEANYVTTVPEQFYSYNLKPYTDALVYIPYFVMNPIYSKNMFEVSALHYVDYIIAQTEETLKGYQQFTSEDIWEKVLPLGSPKVDRLIHNNLKKEDIRADWKEKIGNKKVVLYNTSLSALLKQRGYYTKKLRSVFEYFQTREDCILLWRPHPLMESTLKSMASDLLQEYIENREFFLKEEIGIYDDSADFLEAFVASDLYYGDPSSLAYLYEVTGKDVIMQNCQFLRQKDVTERKAPIVQSGVVYQDTIYFPASNTNALLKMNVKSRKVEWVGKFPYDDDKAMMFSQCFLFQDTIIFIPLFARGIYSYDIITGKFELQIDRREEKAHWAKAVRCDDELVLVPALSGKICKYSYEKGEIVDTNIELNDIKGLQFHKFALPYTDARMFHERLWITCGFKKWLYEVDLTTETIIKHQLNISGGKGLSRVVSLGDKLWIVVNRPGIVISYNPENQEIREYTTFTNDTEEFNLLENPIKDVVVVGKSIWFLPNLGNTIAIVDEDGRLKRTVELSKEENEVSAYRKHSFTKFCFGCETSEGLFVLPGGSKQSILLDYEGNVKENILTIVEDERFLEKQAINPINYLGEFGDIFSNRYYEGYFWSL
;
A
#
# COMPACT_ATOMS: atom_id res chain seq x y z
N ILE A 1 17.17 -8.56 32.02
CA ILE A 1 17.81 -7.64 31.05
C ILE A 1 16.79 -7.15 30.03
N HIS A 2 17.02 -5.98 29.46
CA HIS A 2 16.15 -5.41 28.44
C HIS A 2 16.89 -5.14 27.10
N ASN A 3 18.20 -5.06 27.14
CA ASN A 3 19.05 -4.93 25.97
C ASN A 3 19.69 -6.28 25.63
N PRO A 4 19.43 -6.85 24.42
CA PRO A 4 19.90 -8.19 24.05
C PRO A 4 21.19 -8.17 23.23
N TYR A 5 21.82 -7.01 23.06
CA TYR A 5 22.96 -6.83 22.16
C TYR A 5 24.28 -6.97 22.92
N ASP A 6 24.77 -8.17 23.05
CA ASP A 6 26.01 -8.54 23.77
C ASP A 6 27.27 -8.41 22.87
N GLU A 7 27.27 -7.48 21.93
CA GLU A 7 28.38 -7.31 20.99
C GLU A 7 28.72 -5.84 20.80
N ALA A 8 30.01 -5.54 20.75
CA ALA A 8 30.51 -4.17 20.67
C ALA A 8 30.18 -3.43 19.36
N ASN A 9 29.79 -4.15 18.33
CA ASN A 9 29.43 -3.60 17.02
C ASN A 9 27.99 -3.08 16.92
N TYR A 10 27.15 -3.31 17.93
CA TYR A 10 25.80 -2.73 17.97
C TYR A 10 25.83 -1.30 18.52
N VAL A 11 25.11 -0.39 17.87
CA VAL A 11 25.02 1.02 18.27
C VAL A 11 24.41 1.20 19.67
N THR A 12 23.57 0.24 20.08
CA THR A 12 22.84 0.26 21.37
C THR A 12 23.36 -0.74 22.38
N THR A 13 24.59 -1.25 22.20
CA THR A 13 25.17 -2.20 23.12
C THR A 13 25.41 -1.58 24.51
N VAL A 14 25.47 -2.43 25.53
CA VAL A 14 25.85 -2.04 26.90
C VAL A 14 27.35 -2.30 27.12
N PRO A 15 27.98 -1.74 28.18
CA PRO A 15 29.34 -2.12 28.53
C PRO A 15 29.48 -3.63 28.74
N GLU A 16 30.62 -4.21 28.34
CA GLU A 16 30.84 -5.66 28.30
C GLU A 16 30.55 -6.39 29.62
N GLN A 17 30.79 -5.74 30.76
CA GLN A 17 30.51 -6.32 32.07
C GLN A 17 29.01 -6.61 32.29
N PHE A 18 28.11 -5.99 31.48
CA PHE A 18 26.66 -6.19 31.52
C PHE A 18 26.13 -7.07 30.39
N TYR A 19 27.01 -7.73 29.64
CA TYR A 19 26.57 -8.72 28.65
C TYR A 19 25.93 -9.91 29.33
N SER A 20 24.96 -10.54 28.71
CA SER A 20 24.14 -11.59 29.31
C SER A 20 25.00 -12.77 29.80
N TYR A 21 26.00 -13.16 29.05
CA TYR A 21 26.92 -14.23 29.46
C TYR A 21 27.79 -13.86 30.68
N ASN A 22 28.08 -12.59 30.89
CA ASN A 22 28.78 -12.11 32.07
C ASN A 22 27.87 -11.98 33.29
N LEU A 23 26.58 -11.67 33.09
CA LEU A 23 25.58 -11.56 34.15
C LEU A 23 25.07 -12.92 34.62
N LYS A 24 24.97 -13.91 33.73
CA LYS A 24 24.40 -15.24 34.03
C LYS A 24 25.00 -15.92 35.26
N PRO A 25 26.33 -15.90 35.49
CA PRO A 25 26.90 -16.53 36.68
C PRO A 25 26.51 -15.92 38.04
N TYR A 26 25.92 -14.72 38.03
CA TYR A 26 25.58 -13.97 39.26
C TYR A 26 24.08 -13.98 39.58
N THR A 27 23.28 -14.79 38.86
CA THR A 27 21.84 -14.85 39.07
C THR A 27 21.28 -16.25 38.85
N ASP A 28 20.30 -16.65 39.67
CA ASP A 28 19.60 -17.93 39.52
C ASP A 28 18.74 -17.98 38.28
N ALA A 29 18.17 -16.82 37.87
CA ALA A 29 17.38 -16.69 36.66
C ALA A 29 17.65 -15.35 35.95
N LEU A 30 18.04 -15.43 34.70
CA LEU A 30 18.23 -14.26 33.82
C LEU A 30 17.07 -14.17 32.83
N VAL A 31 16.27 -13.10 32.90
CA VAL A 31 15.07 -12.91 32.07
C VAL A 31 15.30 -11.79 31.06
N TYR A 32 15.02 -12.07 29.80
CA TYR A 32 15.01 -11.05 28.75
C TYR A 32 13.59 -10.49 28.57
N ILE A 33 13.44 -9.19 28.78
CA ILE A 33 12.21 -8.43 28.55
C ILE A 33 12.51 -7.36 27.51
N PRO A 34 12.00 -7.45 26.26
CA PRO A 34 12.28 -6.48 25.21
C PRO A 34 11.91 -5.05 25.62
N TYR A 35 12.83 -4.11 25.45
CA TYR A 35 12.59 -2.68 25.77
C TYR A 35 11.79 -1.94 24.69
N PHE A 36 11.64 -2.54 23.52
CA PHE A 36 10.90 -1.99 22.39
C PHE A 36 9.59 -2.76 22.18
N VAL A 37 8.65 -2.16 21.46
CA VAL A 37 7.45 -2.85 20.98
C VAL A 37 7.75 -3.43 19.61
N MET A 38 7.55 -4.73 19.45
CA MET A 38 7.86 -5.44 18.20
C MET A 38 6.83 -5.11 17.12
N ASN A 39 7.35 -4.90 15.91
CA ASN A 39 6.52 -4.77 14.71
C ASN A 39 5.85 -6.13 14.41
N PRO A 40 4.57 -6.16 14.03
CA PRO A 40 3.92 -7.40 13.57
C PRO A 40 4.52 -7.99 12.28
N ILE A 41 5.31 -7.21 11.54
CA ILE A 41 6.10 -7.72 10.39
C ILE A 41 7.50 -8.04 10.90
N TYR A 42 7.74 -9.29 11.25
CA TYR A 42 9.02 -9.74 11.78
C TYR A 42 10.10 -9.85 10.70
N SER A 43 11.31 -9.36 11.02
CA SER A 43 12.51 -9.76 10.32
C SER A 43 13.29 -10.77 11.16
N LYS A 44 13.94 -11.74 10.52
CA LYS A 44 14.74 -12.77 11.16
C LYS A 44 15.75 -12.19 12.18
N ASN A 45 16.36 -11.07 11.84
CA ASN A 45 17.36 -10.38 12.69
C ASN A 45 16.81 -9.95 14.06
N MET A 46 15.50 -9.86 14.25
CA MET A 46 14.91 -9.53 15.55
C MET A 46 15.00 -10.70 16.55
N PHE A 47 15.20 -11.91 16.05
CA PHE A 47 15.27 -13.16 16.80
C PHE A 47 16.69 -13.75 16.83
N GLU A 48 17.64 -13.15 16.13
CA GLU A 48 19.05 -13.58 16.05
C GLU A 48 19.94 -12.66 16.91
N VAL A 49 19.63 -12.54 18.20
CA VAL A 49 20.44 -11.73 19.11
C VAL A 49 21.13 -12.63 20.14
N SER A 50 22.38 -12.30 20.43
CA SER A 50 23.29 -13.16 21.22
C SER A 50 22.78 -13.48 22.63
N ALA A 51 22.13 -12.54 23.28
CA ALA A 51 21.61 -12.73 24.64
C ALA A 51 20.62 -13.90 24.79
N LEU A 52 19.89 -14.29 23.72
CA LEU A 52 18.89 -15.36 23.77
C LEU A 52 19.50 -16.72 24.17
N HIS A 53 20.77 -16.93 23.90
CA HIS A 53 21.49 -18.17 24.26
C HIS A 53 21.77 -18.26 25.75
N TYR A 54 21.88 -17.13 26.45
CA TYR A 54 22.34 -17.06 27.85
C TYR A 54 21.22 -16.81 28.85
N VAL A 55 20.05 -16.37 28.41
CA VAL A 55 18.90 -16.15 29.28
C VAL A 55 18.14 -17.45 29.57
N ASP A 56 17.46 -17.48 30.70
CA ASP A 56 16.61 -18.61 31.12
C ASP A 56 15.19 -18.46 30.62
N TYR A 57 14.69 -17.20 30.54
CA TYR A 57 13.36 -16.88 30.04
C TYR A 57 13.38 -15.69 29.12
N ILE A 58 12.51 -15.74 28.12
CA ILE A 58 12.30 -14.70 27.12
C ILE A 58 10.83 -14.30 27.18
N ILE A 59 10.55 -13.02 27.39
CA ILE A 59 9.16 -12.55 27.42
C ILE A 59 8.75 -12.13 26.02
N ALA A 60 7.82 -12.86 25.42
CA ALA A 60 7.17 -12.49 24.18
C ALA A 60 6.00 -11.54 24.43
N GLN A 61 5.87 -10.53 23.59
CA GLN A 61 4.87 -9.47 23.75
C GLN A 61 3.47 -9.89 23.29
N THR A 62 3.38 -10.84 22.35
CA THR A 62 2.13 -11.39 21.83
C THR A 62 2.32 -12.86 21.44
N GLU A 63 1.22 -13.56 21.19
CA GLU A 63 1.23 -14.92 20.62
C GLU A 63 1.89 -14.96 19.25
N GLU A 64 1.74 -13.90 18.45
CA GLU A 64 2.41 -13.76 17.16
C GLU A 64 3.93 -13.66 17.34
N THR A 65 4.38 -12.94 18.38
CA THR A 65 5.82 -12.86 18.70
C THR A 65 6.37 -14.24 19.09
N LEU A 66 5.62 -15.03 19.85
CA LEU A 66 5.99 -16.43 20.15
C LEU A 66 6.15 -17.25 18.87
N LYS A 67 5.21 -17.15 17.91
CA LYS A 67 5.34 -17.82 16.61
C LYS A 67 6.58 -17.37 15.83
N GLY A 68 6.96 -16.09 15.96
CA GLY A 68 8.20 -15.58 15.39
C GLY A 68 9.44 -16.26 15.98
N TYR A 69 9.51 -16.45 17.30
CA TYR A 69 10.59 -17.21 17.92
C TYR A 69 10.60 -18.65 17.43
N GLN A 70 9.46 -19.33 17.37
CA GLN A 70 9.34 -20.70 16.86
C GLN A 70 9.80 -20.85 15.41
N GLN A 71 9.57 -19.84 14.59
CA GLN A 71 9.93 -19.85 13.18
C GLN A 71 11.43 -19.58 12.94
N PHE A 72 12.04 -18.70 13.72
CA PHE A 72 13.36 -18.13 13.43
C PHE A 72 14.46 -18.56 14.41
N THR A 73 14.13 -19.29 15.50
CA THR A 73 15.10 -19.77 16.47
C THR A 73 15.05 -21.28 16.63
N SER A 74 16.08 -21.85 17.26
CA SER A 74 16.14 -23.26 17.64
C SER A 74 15.23 -23.58 18.82
N GLU A 75 14.93 -24.88 19.01
CA GLU A 75 14.01 -25.37 20.05
C GLU A 75 14.46 -24.97 21.46
N ASP A 76 15.74 -25.06 21.75
CA ASP A 76 16.34 -24.65 23.03
C ASP A 76 16.17 -23.17 23.37
N ILE A 77 15.88 -22.33 22.37
CA ILE A 77 15.56 -20.90 22.56
C ILE A 77 14.05 -20.69 22.70
N TRP A 78 13.23 -21.19 21.74
CA TRP A 78 11.81 -20.88 21.79
C TRP A 78 11.06 -21.56 22.95
N GLU A 79 11.56 -22.69 23.51
CA GLU A 79 11.01 -23.30 24.73
C GLU A 79 11.14 -22.40 25.99
N LYS A 80 12.08 -21.44 25.99
CA LYS A 80 12.22 -20.45 27.05
C LYS A 80 11.26 -19.26 26.92
N VAL A 81 10.49 -19.20 25.83
CA VAL A 81 9.65 -18.03 25.51
C VAL A 81 8.30 -18.11 26.19
N LEU A 82 7.98 -17.09 26.95
CA LEU A 82 6.72 -16.93 27.68
C LEU A 82 5.93 -15.75 27.09
N PRO A 83 4.72 -15.95 26.54
CA PRO A 83 3.90 -14.87 25.96
C PRO A 83 3.15 -14.10 27.06
N LEU A 84 3.88 -13.32 27.85
CA LEU A 84 3.35 -12.60 29.02
C LEU A 84 2.98 -11.13 28.74
N GLY A 85 3.21 -10.63 27.53
CA GLY A 85 2.88 -9.25 27.19
C GLY A 85 4.06 -8.29 27.26
N SER A 86 3.77 -6.99 27.29
CA SER A 86 4.76 -5.92 27.30
C SER A 86 4.51 -4.93 28.44
N PRO A 87 5.49 -4.71 29.33
CA PRO A 87 5.36 -3.73 30.42
C PRO A 87 5.08 -2.29 29.92
N LYS A 88 5.52 -1.96 28.71
CA LYS A 88 5.22 -0.66 28.07
C LYS A 88 3.76 -0.55 27.66
N VAL A 89 3.19 -1.64 27.15
CA VAL A 89 1.78 -1.72 26.77
C VAL A 89 0.92 -1.69 28.03
N ASP A 90 1.29 -2.45 29.07
CA ASP A 90 0.59 -2.46 30.36
C ASP A 90 0.56 -1.08 31.00
N ARG A 91 1.70 -0.38 30.99
CA ARG A 91 1.79 1.00 31.49
C ARG A 91 0.87 1.94 30.72
N LEU A 92 0.73 1.75 29.41
CA LEU A 92 -0.15 2.57 28.56
C LEU A 92 -1.63 2.30 28.84
N ILE A 93 -2.01 1.02 28.94
CA ILE A 93 -3.40 0.60 29.17
C ILE A 93 -3.90 0.96 30.58
N HIS A 94 -3.05 0.79 31.59
CA HIS A 94 -3.39 1.05 32.98
C HIS A 94 -3.07 2.46 33.44
N ASN A 95 -2.68 3.35 32.54
CA ASN A 95 -2.41 4.73 32.85
C ASN A 95 -3.73 5.48 33.16
N ASN A 96 -3.71 6.32 34.20
CA ASN A 96 -4.85 7.13 34.61
C ASN A 96 -4.78 8.59 34.13
N LEU A 97 -3.72 8.98 33.43
CA LEU A 97 -3.53 10.34 32.92
C LEU A 97 -4.59 10.67 31.87
N LYS A 98 -5.29 11.78 32.05
CA LYS A 98 -6.30 12.27 31.11
C LYS A 98 -5.81 13.53 30.39
N LYS A 99 -6.51 13.92 29.33
CA LYS A 99 -6.18 15.12 28.56
C LYS A 99 -6.27 16.40 29.43
N GLU A 100 -7.08 16.36 30.48
CA GLU A 100 -7.20 17.44 31.46
C GLU A 100 -6.00 17.54 32.42
N ASP A 101 -5.19 16.47 32.54
CA ASP A 101 -4.10 16.40 33.50
C ASP A 101 -2.73 16.74 32.90
N ILE A 102 -2.65 16.95 31.57
CA ILE A 102 -1.41 17.36 30.91
C ILE A 102 -0.96 18.73 31.43
N ARG A 103 0.32 19.03 31.31
CA ARG A 103 0.91 20.27 31.84
C ARG A 103 0.28 21.54 31.25
N ALA A 104 0.26 22.59 32.06
CA ALA A 104 -0.49 23.82 31.81
C ALA A 104 0.00 24.57 30.55
N ASP A 105 1.32 24.60 30.31
CA ASP A 105 1.93 25.24 29.14
C ASP A 105 1.52 24.57 27.82
N TRP A 106 1.34 23.24 27.84
CA TRP A 106 0.80 22.54 26.68
C TRP A 106 -0.68 22.82 26.43
N LYS A 107 -1.49 22.86 27.51
CA LYS A 107 -2.91 23.21 27.41
C LYS A 107 -3.13 24.59 26.80
N GLU A 108 -2.35 25.56 27.23
CA GLU A 108 -2.42 26.93 26.72
C GLU A 108 -2.15 26.96 25.19
N LYS A 109 -1.09 26.27 24.73
CA LYS A 109 -0.74 26.20 23.31
C LYS A 109 -1.75 25.42 22.48
N ILE A 110 -2.30 24.34 23.02
CA ILE A 110 -3.27 23.47 22.34
C ILE A 110 -4.60 24.21 22.15
N GLY A 111 -5.14 24.83 23.19
CA GLY A 111 -6.46 25.44 23.14
C GLY A 111 -7.51 24.45 22.60
N ASN A 112 -8.18 24.82 21.51
CA ASN A 112 -9.17 23.97 20.82
C ASN A 112 -8.63 23.23 19.59
N LYS A 113 -7.32 23.26 19.35
CA LYS A 113 -6.70 22.64 18.18
C LYS A 113 -6.57 21.14 18.34
N LYS A 114 -6.60 20.42 17.21
CA LYS A 114 -6.19 19.02 17.17
C LYS A 114 -4.68 18.90 17.32
N VAL A 115 -4.22 17.92 18.09
CA VAL A 115 -2.80 17.72 18.38
C VAL A 115 -2.26 16.59 17.54
N VAL A 116 -1.26 16.89 16.72
CA VAL A 116 -0.54 15.90 15.90
C VAL A 116 0.80 15.60 16.55
N LEU A 117 0.95 14.38 17.07
CA LEU A 117 2.23 13.91 17.60
C LEU A 117 3.18 13.61 16.44
N TYR A 118 4.20 14.42 16.26
CA TYR A 118 5.23 14.23 15.25
C TYR A 118 6.49 13.60 15.85
N ASN A 119 6.64 12.29 15.68
CA ASN A 119 7.81 11.57 16.17
C ASN A 119 8.85 11.38 15.07
N THR A 120 10.10 11.69 15.36
CA THR A 120 11.22 11.58 14.42
C THR A 120 12.31 10.66 14.96
N SER A 121 12.79 9.72 14.11
CA SER A 121 13.61 8.59 14.53
C SER A 121 15.05 8.67 14.03
N LEU A 122 15.98 8.03 14.77
CA LEU A 122 17.39 7.88 14.37
C LEU A 122 17.52 7.06 13.08
N SER A 123 16.72 6.03 12.94
CA SER A 123 16.74 5.16 11.75
C SER A 123 16.41 5.94 10.48
N ALA A 124 15.42 6.83 10.54
CA ALA A 124 15.07 7.70 9.43
C ALA A 124 16.20 8.71 9.14
N LEU A 125 16.76 9.34 10.16
CA LEU A 125 17.90 10.24 10.02
C LEU A 125 19.08 9.59 9.28
N LEU A 126 19.53 8.44 9.78
CA LEU A 126 20.71 7.75 9.24
C LEU A 126 20.49 7.24 7.81
N LYS A 127 19.28 6.82 7.47
CA LYS A 127 18.93 6.37 6.13
C LYS A 127 18.74 7.51 5.13
N GLN A 128 18.13 8.61 5.55
CA GLN A 128 17.73 9.72 4.67
C GLN A 128 18.78 10.84 4.62
N ARG A 129 19.62 10.98 5.66
CA ARG A 129 20.70 12.01 5.75
C ARG A 129 20.19 13.43 5.44
N GLY A 130 20.78 14.13 4.48
CA GLY A 130 20.42 15.52 4.12
C GLY A 130 18.97 15.71 3.65
N TYR A 131 18.28 14.65 3.26
CA TYR A 131 16.84 14.73 3.00
C TYR A 131 16.01 14.77 4.29
N TYR A 132 16.53 14.21 5.37
CA TYR A 132 15.86 14.22 6.66
C TYR A 132 15.67 15.65 7.20
N THR A 133 16.68 16.49 7.11
CA THR A 133 16.63 17.89 7.56
C THR A 133 15.67 18.71 6.71
N LYS A 134 15.65 18.49 5.38
CA LYS A 134 14.68 19.11 4.48
C LYS A 134 13.24 18.65 4.77
N LYS A 135 13.05 17.37 5.08
CA LYS A 135 11.77 16.83 5.52
C LYS A 135 11.27 17.55 6.77
N LEU A 136 12.11 17.68 7.79
CA LEU A 136 11.77 18.41 9.01
C LEU A 136 11.28 19.81 8.67
N ARG A 137 12.05 20.55 7.88
CA ARG A 137 11.71 21.92 7.50
C ARG A 137 10.35 22.01 6.81
N SER A 138 10.10 21.15 5.84
CA SER A 138 8.83 21.11 5.11
C SER A 138 7.64 20.81 6.03
N VAL A 139 7.81 19.92 7.01
CA VAL A 139 6.76 19.62 7.99
C VAL A 139 6.49 20.83 8.85
N PHE A 140 7.52 21.51 9.34
CA PHE A 140 7.36 22.68 10.20
C PHE A 140 6.68 23.83 9.45
N GLU A 141 7.11 24.13 8.23
CA GLU A 141 6.49 25.16 7.38
C GLU A 141 5.01 24.88 7.10
N TYR A 142 4.66 23.62 6.89
CA TYR A 142 3.26 23.24 6.72
C TYR A 142 2.43 23.51 7.98
N PHE A 143 2.89 23.04 9.14
CA PHE A 143 2.14 23.23 10.39
C PHE A 143 2.10 24.69 10.85
N GLN A 144 3.07 25.51 10.47
CA GLN A 144 3.07 26.94 10.71
C GLN A 144 1.84 27.65 10.09
N THR A 145 1.34 27.13 8.98
CA THR A 145 0.19 27.70 8.25
C THR A 145 -1.17 27.15 8.71
N ARG A 146 -1.19 26.22 9.69
CA ARG A 146 -2.42 25.55 10.13
C ARG A 146 -2.99 26.20 11.40
N GLU A 147 -4.29 26.52 11.35
CA GLU A 147 -5.01 27.06 12.50
C GLU A 147 -5.82 26.00 13.25
N ASP A 148 -6.19 24.91 12.59
CA ASP A 148 -7.06 23.83 13.09
C ASP A 148 -6.32 22.77 13.91
N CYS A 149 -5.00 22.67 13.73
CA CYS A 149 -4.17 21.71 14.45
C CYS A 149 -2.84 22.31 14.91
N ILE A 150 -2.19 21.61 15.83
CA ILE A 150 -0.88 21.99 16.39
C ILE A 150 0.05 20.76 16.35
N LEU A 151 1.31 20.99 16.01
CA LEU A 151 2.33 19.96 16.00
C LEU A 151 2.93 19.78 17.40
N LEU A 152 2.91 18.56 17.93
CA LEU A 152 3.67 18.16 19.10
C LEU A 152 4.89 17.39 18.58
N TRP A 153 6.02 18.06 18.42
CA TRP A 153 7.23 17.43 17.88
C TRP A 153 8.05 16.78 18.98
N ARG A 154 8.22 15.47 18.83
CA ARG A 154 9.00 14.62 19.74
C ARG A 154 10.16 13.97 18.98
N PRO A 155 11.35 14.57 18.97
CA PRO A 155 12.55 13.96 18.41
C PRO A 155 13.05 12.81 19.31
N HIS A 156 13.78 11.87 18.71
CA HIS A 156 14.45 10.83 19.48
C HIS A 156 15.45 11.47 20.47
N PRO A 157 15.49 11.07 21.76
CA PRO A 157 16.37 11.70 22.77
C PRO A 157 17.86 11.72 22.41
N LEU A 158 18.32 10.71 21.64
CA LEU A 158 19.72 10.64 21.19
C LEU A 158 19.97 11.31 19.83
N MET A 159 19.04 12.14 19.31
CA MET A 159 19.15 12.71 17.97
C MET A 159 20.44 13.52 17.80
N GLU A 160 20.70 14.47 18.68
CA GLU A 160 21.88 15.33 18.58
C GLU A 160 23.19 14.57 18.84
N SER A 161 23.21 13.65 19.79
CA SER A 161 24.41 12.85 20.06
C SER A 161 24.75 11.93 18.88
N THR A 162 23.75 11.37 18.22
CA THR A 162 23.92 10.55 17.01
C THR A 162 24.40 11.41 15.84
N LEU A 163 23.85 12.61 15.66
CA LEU A 163 24.32 13.55 14.64
C LEU A 163 25.79 13.90 14.88
N LYS A 164 26.18 14.24 16.11
CA LYS A 164 27.57 14.58 16.46
C LYS A 164 28.53 13.43 16.14
N SER A 165 28.14 12.19 16.39
CA SER A 165 29.03 11.03 16.24
C SER A 165 29.02 10.39 14.85
N MET A 166 27.87 10.38 14.15
CA MET A 166 27.65 9.58 12.94
C MET A 166 27.29 10.40 11.69
N ALA A 167 26.85 11.65 11.85
CA ALA A 167 26.39 12.51 10.75
C ALA A 167 26.63 14.00 11.08
N SER A 168 27.85 14.35 11.46
CA SER A 168 28.23 15.70 11.91
C SER A 168 28.01 16.79 10.84
N ASP A 169 28.04 16.41 9.57
CA ASP A 169 27.72 17.25 8.43
C ASP A 169 26.26 17.76 8.44
N LEU A 170 25.34 17.05 9.12
CA LEU A 170 23.92 17.42 9.21
C LEU A 170 23.54 18.15 10.51
N LEU A 171 24.47 18.21 11.47
CA LEU A 171 24.18 18.72 12.80
C LEU A 171 23.72 20.20 12.76
N GLN A 172 24.40 21.02 11.97
CA GLN A 172 24.10 22.44 11.89
C GLN A 172 22.71 22.68 11.31
N GLU A 173 22.38 22.01 10.21
CA GLU A 173 21.07 22.12 9.55
C GLU A 173 19.93 21.59 10.45
N TYR A 174 20.18 20.54 11.24
CA TYR A 174 19.24 20.05 12.23
C TYR A 174 18.99 21.08 13.35
N ILE A 175 20.03 21.71 13.87
CA ILE A 175 19.92 22.75 14.90
C ILE A 175 19.12 23.94 14.36
N GLU A 176 19.41 24.39 13.13
CA GLU A 176 18.67 25.48 12.48
C GLU A 176 17.18 25.17 12.34
N ASN A 177 16.83 23.93 11.99
CA ASN A 177 15.43 23.49 11.94
C ASN A 177 14.77 23.49 13.34
N ARG A 178 15.48 23.03 14.37
CA ARG A 178 14.97 23.06 15.74
C ARG A 178 14.77 24.51 16.23
N GLU A 179 15.73 25.39 15.98
CA GLU A 179 15.63 26.81 16.34
C GLU A 179 14.48 27.49 15.57
N PHE A 180 14.29 27.15 14.30
CA PHE A 180 13.16 27.62 13.52
C PHE A 180 11.83 27.20 14.16
N PHE A 181 11.69 25.92 14.52
CA PHE A 181 10.49 25.40 15.16
C PHE A 181 10.16 26.14 16.47
N LEU A 182 11.18 26.38 17.30
CA LEU A 182 11.03 27.03 18.59
C LEU A 182 10.77 28.55 18.46
N LYS A 183 11.52 29.24 17.60
CA LYS A 183 11.44 30.69 17.41
C LYS A 183 10.12 31.12 16.76
N GLU A 184 9.66 30.38 15.79
CA GLU A 184 8.41 30.63 15.07
C GLU A 184 7.18 30.07 15.82
N GLU A 185 7.36 29.52 17.02
CA GLU A 185 6.30 28.97 17.87
C GLU A 185 5.33 28.00 17.14
N ILE A 186 5.88 27.17 16.24
CA ILE A 186 5.10 26.31 15.34
C ILE A 186 4.26 25.30 16.12
N GLY A 187 4.72 24.89 17.31
CA GLY A 187 4.01 23.92 18.11
C GLY A 187 4.64 23.67 19.48
N ILE A 188 4.49 22.44 19.95
CA ILE A 188 5.03 21.97 21.21
C ILE A 188 6.27 21.15 20.92
N TYR A 189 7.41 21.50 21.54
CA TYR A 189 8.62 20.69 21.52
C TYR A 189 8.68 19.80 22.75
N ASP A 190 8.76 18.50 22.56
CA ASP A 190 8.79 17.50 23.63
C ASP A 190 10.10 16.72 23.61
N ASP A 191 11.00 17.04 24.51
CA ASP A 191 12.26 16.35 24.79
C ASP A 191 12.21 15.51 26.09
N SER A 192 11.02 15.32 26.65
CA SER A 192 10.83 14.55 27.89
C SER A 192 11.20 13.07 27.70
N ALA A 193 11.61 12.42 28.78
CA ALA A 193 11.93 10.98 28.76
C ALA A 193 10.68 10.10 28.62
N ASP A 194 9.53 10.58 29.10
CA ASP A 194 8.27 9.85 29.13
C ASP A 194 7.39 10.18 27.91
N PHE A 195 6.81 9.17 27.29
CA PHE A 195 5.93 9.32 26.14
C PHE A 195 4.44 9.50 26.51
N LEU A 196 4.03 9.15 27.74
CA LEU A 196 2.62 9.06 28.12
C LEU A 196 1.88 10.39 27.97
N GLU A 197 2.47 11.50 28.41
CA GLU A 197 1.85 12.80 28.33
C GLU A 197 1.62 13.23 26.87
N ALA A 198 2.61 12.98 26.01
CA ALA A 198 2.49 13.23 24.57
C ALA A 198 1.39 12.37 23.92
N PHE A 199 1.26 11.09 24.33
CA PHE A 199 0.22 10.20 23.83
C PHE A 199 -1.18 10.62 24.28
N VAL A 200 -1.31 11.06 25.53
CA VAL A 200 -2.58 11.54 26.08
C VAL A 200 -2.98 12.86 25.41
N ALA A 201 -2.03 13.78 25.25
CA ALA A 201 -2.28 15.09 24.65
C ALA A 201 -2.68 15.01 23.17
N SER A 202 -2.11 14.07 22.43
CA SER A 202 -2.29 13.99 20.98
C SER A 202 -3.56 13.28 20.55
N ASP A 203 -4.08 13.68 19.38
CA ASP A 203 -5.25 13.09 18.73
C ASP A 203 -4.85 12.12 17.60
N LEU A 204 -3.64 12.27 17.05
CA LEU A 204 -3.10 11.55 15.91
C LEU A 204 -1.58 11.42 16.03
N TYR A 205 -1.02 10.28 15.65
CA TYR A 205 0.41 10.12 15.42
C TYR A 205 0.74 10.40 13.95
N TYR A 206 1.75 11.20 13.70
CA TYR A 206 2.37 11.43 12.40
C TYR A 206 3.88 11.38 12.55
N GLY A 207 4.59 10.56 11.78
CA GLY A 207 6.04 10.54 11.91
C GLY A 207 6.72 9.30 11.37
N ASP A 208 7.98 9.15 11.72
CA ASP A 208 8.81 8.05 11.24
C ASP A 208 8.32 6.69 11.78
N PRO A 209 8.45 5.61 10.98
CA PRO A 209 8.27 4.26 11.48
C PRO A 209 9.20 3.99 12.67
N SER A 210 8.61 3.61 13.80
CA SER A 210 9.35 3.35 15.03
C SER A 210 8.54 2.46 15.98
N SER A 211 9.18 1.90 17.01
CA SER A 211 8.47 1.17 18.07
C SER A 211 7.44 2.05 18.80
N LEU A 212 7.64 3.38 18.78
CA LEU A 212 6.70 4.32 19.39
C LEU A 212 5.40 4.43 18.57
N ALA A 213 5.47 4.33 17.24
CA ALA A 213 4.29 4.29 16.37
C ALA A 213 3.41 3.07 16.69
N TYR A 214 4.01 1.89 16.81
CA TYR A 214 3.27 0.66 17.17
C TYR A 214 2.70 0.71 18.59
N LEU A 215 3.42 1.31 19.52
CA LEU A 215 2.89 1.54 20.86
C LEU A 215 1.72 2.52 20.85
N TYR A 216 1.77 3.53 20.00
CA TYR A 216 0.68 4.49 19.85
C TYR A 216 -0.60 3.85 19.29
N GLU A 217 -0.50 2.87 18.39
CA GLU A 217 -1.66 2.10 17.87
C GLU A 217 -2.48 1.46 18.99
N VAL A 218 -1.85 1.07 20.11
CA VAL A 218 -2.54 0.51 21.28
C VAL A 218 -3.56 1.47 21.88
N THR A 219 -3.38 2.78 21.70
CA THR A 219 -4.36 3.79 22.16
C THR A 219 -5.66 3.79 21.37
N GLY A 220 -5.73 3.08 20.24
CA GLY A 220 -6.85 3.11 19.29
C GLY A 220 -6.95 4.40 18.48
N LYS A 221 -6.02 5.34 18.65
CA LYS A 221 -5.92 6.57 17.87
C LYS A 221 -5.25 6.30 16.52
N ASP A 222 -5.48 7.19 15.56
CA ASP A 222 -4.94 7.04 14.22
C ASP A 222 -3.40 7.24 14.19
N VAL A 223 -2.73 6.39 13.39
CA VAL A 223 -1.28 6.43 13.19
C VAL A 223 -0.98 6.64 11.71
N ILE A 224 -0.27 7.73 11.43
CA ILE A 224 0.23 8.08 10.10
C ILE A 224 1.75 7.94 10.09
N MET A 225 2.24 6.88 9.44
CA MET A 225 3.68 6.71 9.28
C MET A 225 4.17 7.53 8.09
N GLN A 226 5.09 8.44 8.39
CA GLN A 226 5.68 9.30 7.37
C GLN A 226 6.66 8.50 6.51
N ASN A 227 6.22 8.11 5.33
CA ASN A 227 7.09 7.45 4.35
C ASN A 227 7.70 8.48 3.39
N CYS A 228 8.63 9.27 3.91
CA CYS A 228 9.35 10.25 3.12
C CYS A 228 10.62 9.64 2.56
N GLN A 229 10.52 9.07 1.39
CA GLN A 229 11.68 8.84 0.56
C GLN A 229 11.87 10.06 -0.33
N PHE A 230 12.78 10.95 0.08
CA PHE A 230 13.17 12.06 -0.79
C PHE A 230 13.89 11.52 -2.01
N LEU A 231 13.44 11.95 -3.16
CA LEU A 231 13.98 11.58 -4.43
C LEU A 231 15.40 12.17 -4.56
N ARG A 232 16.39 11.31 -4.71
CA ARG A 232 17.72 11.74 -5.17
C ARG A 232 17.56 12.35 -6.57
N GLN A 233 18.53 13.15 -7.03
CA GLN A 233 18.49 13.72 -8.38
C GLN A 233 18.31 12.64 -9.48
N LYS A 234 18.76 11.42 -9.21
CA LYS A 234 18.49 10.20 -9.99
C LYS A 234 17.00 9.84 -10.05
N ASP A 235 16.20 10.31 -9.11
CA ASP A 235 14.78 9.96 -8.94
C ASP A 235 13.83 10.95 -9.66
N VAL A 236 14.37 12.00 -10.31
CA VAL A 236 13.54 12.93 -11.12
C VAL A 236 12.82 12.17 -12.24
N THR A 237 13.49 11.19 -12.85
CA THR A 237 12.91 10.34 -13.88
C THR A 237 11.76 9.47 -13.32
N GLU A 238 11.83 9.07 -12.05
CA GLU A 238 10.77 8.28 -11.40
C GLU A 238 9.52 9.10 -11.12
N ARG A 239 9.68 10.40 -10.86
CA ARG A 239 8.55 11.32 -10.72
C ARG A 239 7.82 11.56 -12.02
N LYS A 240 8.56 11.55 -13.14
CA LYS A 240 8.01 11.66 -14.48
C LYS A 240 7.25 10.40 -14.91
N ALA A 241 7.44 9.28 -14.25
CA ALA A 241 6.76 8.04 -14.61
C ALA A 241 5.37 7.94 -13.99
N PRO A 242 4.31 7.75 -14.80
CA PRO A 242 2.96 7.53 -14.30
C PRO A 242 2.82 6.14 -13.67
N ILE A 243 1.85 5.98 -12.77
CA ILE A 243 1.35 4.69 -12.32
C ILE A 243 0.04 4.44 -13.03
N VAL A 244 -0.06 3.33 -13.76
CA VAL A 244 -1.20 3.02 -14.61
C VAL A 244 -1.91 1.78 -14.12
N GLN A 245 -3.18 1.90 -13.71
CA GLN A 245 -3.99 0.77 -13.26
C GLN A 245 -5.12 0.40 -14.23
N SER A 246 -5.43 1.30 -15.14
CA SER A 246 -6.46 1.10 -16.17
C SER A 246 -6.18 2.00 -17.34
N GLY A 247 -6.64 1.63 -18.52
CA GLY A 247 -6.53 2.43 -19.73
C GLY A 247 -7.45 1.90 -20.82
N VAL A 248 -7.60 2.68 -21.88
CA VAL A 248 -8.34 2.30 -23.09
C VAL A 248 -7.51 2.61 -24.32
N VAL A 249 -7.69 1.83 -25.37
CA VAL A 249 -7.07 2.04 -26.66
C VAL A 249 -8.10 2.66 -27.61
N TYR A 250 -7.75 3.81 -28.15
CA TYR A 250 -8.49 4.48 -29.20
C TYR A 250 -7.58 4.69 -30.40
N GLN A 251 -7.85 3.99 -31.50
CA GLN A 251 -6.97 3.95 -32.67
C GLN A 251 -5.51 3.56 -32.25
N ASP A 252 -4.52 4.36 -32.61
CA ASP A 252 -3.11 4.13 -32.26
C ASP A 252 -2.70 4.87 -30.96
N THR A 253 -3.61 5.07 -30.03
CA THR A 253 -3.34 5.84 -28.80
C THR A 253 -3.96 5.14 -27.59
N ILE A 254 -3.14 4.96 -26.54
CA ILE A 254 -3.58 4.47 -25.23
C ILE A 254 -3.87 5.69 -24.36
N TYR A 255 -5.10 5.81 -23.85
CA TYR A 255 -5.49 6.80 -22.86
C TYR A 255 -5.58 6.15 -21.48
N PHE A 256 -5.00 6.78 -20.47
CA PHE A 256 -5.00 6.25 -19.11
C PHE A 256 -4.97 7.35 -18.04
N PRO A 257 -5.78 7.22 -16.97
CA PRO A 257 -5.65 8.08 -15.81
C PRO A 257 -4.40 7.69 -15.01
N ALA A 258 -3.63 8.66 -14.56
CA ALA A 258 -2.52 8.42 -13.65
C ALA A 258 -3.06 8.08 -12.26
N SER A 259 -2.57 6.99 -11.65
CA SER A 259 -3.01 6.59 -10.29
C SER A 259 -2.29 7.33 -9.18
N ASN A 260 -1.24 8.10 -9.50
CA ASN A 260 -0.43 8.84 -8.53
C ASN A 260 -0.68 10.35 -8.51
N THR A 261 -1.56 10.85 -9.37
CA THR A 261 -1.93 12.27 -9.43
C THR A 261 -3.22 12.46 -10.23
N ASN A 262 -3.87 13.63 -10.12
CA ASN A 262 -5.02 14.01 -10.93
C ASN A 262 -4.57 14.36 -12.35
N ALA A 263 -4.45 13.37 -13.21
CA ALA A 263 -4.06 13.55 -14.60
C ALA A 263 -4.66 12.49 -15.52
N LEU A 264 -5.15 12.91 -16.67
CA LEU A 264 -5.34 12.05 -17.84
C LEU A 264 -4.13 12.18 -18.75
N LEU A 265 -3.57 11.04 -19.12
CA LEU A 265 -2.43 10.92 -20.00
C LEU A 265 -2.80 10.13 -21.25
N LYS A 266 -2.04 10.30 -22.31
CA LYS A 266 -2.13 9.46 -23.51
C LYS A 266 -0.74 9.06 -23.98
N MET A 267 -0.62 7.87 -24.57
CA MET A 267 0.59 7.38 -25.20
C MET A 267 0.27 6.93 -26.64
N ASN A 268 0.94 7.49 -27.60
CA ASN A 268 0.85 7.02 -28.97
C ASN A 268 1.65 5.73 -29.14
N VAL A 269 1.02 4.67 -29.63
CA VAL A 269 1.63 3.33 -29.72
C VAL A 269 2.80 3.25 -30.69
N LYS A 270 2.92 4.16 -31.67
CA LYS A 270 4.03 4.18 -32.65
C LYS A 270 5.20 5.04 -32.19
N SER A 271 4.91 6.26 -31.70
CA SER A 271 5.96 7.20 -31.28
C SER A 271 6.47 6.94 -29.85
N ARG A 272 5.75 6.13 -29.06
CA ARG A 272 6.04 5.83 -27.64
C ARG A 272 5.99 7.05 -26.71
N LYS A 273 5.59 8.19 -27.23
CA LYS A 273 5.56 9.43 -26.47
C LYS A 273 4.35 9.49 -25.58
N VAL A 274 4.59 9.81 -24.29
CA VAL A 274 3.52 10.06 -23.31
C VAL A 274 3.26 11.56 -23.23
N GLU A 275 2.01 11.95 -23.36
CA GLU A 275 1.58 13.33 -23.35
C GLU A 275 0.53 13.56 -22.26
N TRP A 276 0.58 14.74 -21.67
CA TRP A 276 -0.44 15.25 -20.79
C TRP A 276 -1.68 15.66 -21.59
N VAL A 277 -2.85 15.17 -21.17
CA VAL A 277 -4.14 15.55 -21.77
C VAL A 277 -4.79 16.64 -20.95
N GLY A 278 -4.96 16.42 -19.63
CA GLY A 278 -5.62 17.36 -18.75
C GLY A 278 -5.83 16.82 -17.34
N LYS A 279 -6.52 17.62 -16.54
CA LYS A 279 -6.98 17.27 -15.19
C LYS A 279 -8.49 17.05 -15.19
N PHE A 280 -8.91 16.15 -14.32
CA PHE A 280 -10.31 15.99 -13.99
C PHE A 280 -10.77 17.19 -13.14
N PRO A 281 -11.80 17.94 -13.59
CA PRO A 281 -12.25 19.13 -12.89
C PRO A 281 -12.88 18.77 -11.52
N TYR A 282 -12.83 19.71 -10.59
CA TYR A 282 -13.44 19.59 -9.25
C TYR A 282 -12.82 18.53 -8.33
N ASP A 283 -11.77 17.84 -8.73
CA ASP A 283 -10.99 16.94 -7.89
C ASP A 283 -9.60 17.49 -7.63
N ASP A 284 -9.10 17.22 -6.42
CA ASP A 284 -7.72 17.53 -6.02
C ASP A 284 -6.75 16.45 -6.53
N ASP A 285 -5.45 16.66 -6.29
CA ASP A 285 -4.43 15.67 -6.61
C ASP A 285 -4.48 14.53 -5.59
N LYS A 286 -5.26 13.49 -5.88
CA LYS A 286 -5.43 12.28 -5.07
C LYS A 286 -4.81 11.08 -5.77
N ALA A 287 -4.33 10.12 -4.98
CA ALA A 287 -3.96 8.82 -5.51
C ALA A 287 -5.19 7.95 -5.76
N MET A 288 -5.11 7.06 -6.75
CA MET A 288 -6.14 6.05 -7.04
C MET A 288 -7.54 6.62 -7.26
N MET A 289 -7.62 7.74 -7.94
CA MET A 289 -8.91 8.39 -8.21
C MET A 289 -9.90 7.46 -8.90
N PHE A 290 -9.43 6.66 -9.85
CA PHE A 290 -10.26 5.79 -10.68
C PHE A 290 -9.86 4.33 -10.55
N SER A 291 -10.85 3.45 -10.47
CA SER A 291 -10.65 1.99 -10.49
C SER A 291 -10.48 1.48 -11.92
N GLN A 292 -11.25 2.01 -12.86
CA GLN A 292 -11.23 1.61 -14.27
C GLN A 292 -11.66 2.75 -15.19
N CYS A 293 -11.40 2.59 -16.50
CA CYS A 293 -11.99 3.42 -17.54
C CYS A 293 -12.47 2.55 -18.71
N PHE A 294 -13.47 3.06 -19.44
CA PHE A 294 -14.13 2.38 -20.56
C PHE A 294 -14.31 3.32 -21.74
N LEU A 295 -14.14 2.80 -22.93
CA LEU A 295 -14.36 3.54 -24.16
C LEU A 295 -15.76 3.24 -24.72
N PHE A 296 -16.55 4.29 -24.94
CA PHE A 296 -17.83 4.27 -25.66
C PHE A 296 -17.73 5.23 -26.83
N GLN A 297 -17.68 4.70 -28.05
CA GLN A 297 -17.43 5.47 -29.27
C GLN A 297 -16.16 6.37 -29.13
N ASP A 298 -16.33 7.69 -29.08
CA ASP A 298 -15.25 8.66 -28.93
C ASP A 298 -15.13 9.20 -27.48
N THR A 299 -15.85 8.62 -26.54
CA THR A 299 -15.90 9.09 -25.15
C THR A 299 -15.34 8.06 -24.18
N ILE A 300 -14.45 8.49 -23.30
CA ILE A 300 -13.91 7.67 -22.22
C ILE A 300 -14.69 7.96 -20.93
N ILE A 301 -15.21 6.91 -20.32
CA ILE A 301 -15.89 6.97 -19.01
C ILE A 301 -14.92 6.48 -17.93
N PHE A 302 -14.76 7.25 -16.85
CA PHE A 302 -13.89 6.94 -15.73
C PHE A 302 -14.71 6.59 -14.50
N ILE A 303 -14.50 5.38 -13.99
CA ILE A 303 -15.21 4.86 -12.81
C ILE A 303 -14.42 5.21 -11.56
N PRO A 304 -14.98 6.03 -10.66
CA PRO A 304 -14.26 6.49 -9.48
C PRO A 304 -14.04 5.36 -8.47
N LEU A 305 -12.85 5.34 -7.90
CA LEU A 305 -12.59 4.68 -6.62
C LEU A 305 -12.61 5.72 -5.49
N PHE A 306 -11.80 6.77 -5.61
CA PHE A 306 -11.72 7.89 -4.66
C PHE A 306 -11.94 9.27 -5.30
N ALA A 307 -12.16 9.34 -6.61
CA ALA A 307 -12.56 10.56 -7.28
C ALA A 307 -13.98 10.97 -6.87
N ARG A 308 -14.31 12.23 -7.05
CA ARG A 308 -15.59 12.84 -6.69
C ARG A 308 -16.83 12.15 -7.31
N GLY A 309 -16.65 11.54 -8.48
CA GLY A 309 -17.75 10.91 -9.19
C GLY A 309 -17.35 10.29 -10.53
N ILE A 310 -18.33 9.92 -11.35
CA ILE A 310 -18.08 9.41 -12.69
C ILE A 310 -17.77 10.58 -13.62
N TYR A 311 -16.64 10.49 -14.31
CA TYR A 311 -16.23 11.48 -15.32
C TYR A 311 -16.30 10.90 -16.72
N SER A 312 -16.52 11.77 -17.69
CA SER A 312 -16.31 11.50 -19.10
C SER A 312 -15.24 12.41 -19.69
N TYR A 313 -14.58 11.93 -20.73
CA TYR A 313 -13.67 12.70 -21.57
C TYR A 313 -14.00 12.41 -23.03
N ASP A 314 -14.43 13.41 -23.76
CA ASP A 314 -14.67 13.35 -25.20
C ASP A 314 -13.34 13.55 -25.93
N ILE A 315 -12.90 12.55 -26.66
CA ILE A 315 -11.59 12.51 -27.33
C ILE A 315 -11.52 13.55 -28.47
N ILE A 316 -12.65 13.80 -29.15
CA ILE A 316 -12.69 14.68 -30.32
C ILE A 316 -12.68 16.15 -29.89
N THR A 317 -13.47 16.49 -28.88
CA THR A 317 -13.60 17.88 -28.41
C THR A 317 -12.57 18.23 -27.31
N GLY A 318 -11.96 17.24 -26.68
CA GLY A 318 -11.05 17.43 -25.56
C GLY A 318 -11.75 17.85 -24.25
N LYS A 319 -13.05 17.67 -24.14
CA LYS A 319 -13.85 18.15 -23.01
C LYS A 319 -13.98 17.11 -21.92
N PHE A 320 -13.72 17.53 -20.66
CA PHE A 320 -14.02 16.75 -19.47
C PHE A 320 -15.39 17.15 -18.89
N GLU A 321 -16.17 16.17 -18.47
CA GLU A 321 -17.44 16.41 -17.78
C GLU A 321 -17.56 15.50 -16.54
N LEU A 322 -18.09 16.05 -15.44
CA LEU A 322 -18.53 15.28 -14.28
C LEU A 322 -19.97 14.84 -14.53
N GLN A 323 -20.15 13.57 -14.88
CA GLN A 323 -21.46 13.00 -15.22
C GLN A 323 -22.31 12.75 -13.97
N ILE A 324 -21.69 12.21 -12.91
CA ILE A 324 -22.33 11.88 -11.63
C ILE A 324 -21.45 12.43 -10.52
N ASP A 325 -22.01 13.29 -9.67
CA ASP A 325 -21.34 13.83 -8.47
C ASP A 325 -21.76 13.04 -7.23
N ARG A 326 -20.79 12.43 -6.53
CA ARG A 326 -20.99 11.65 -5.29
C ARG A 326 -19.97 12.02 -4.21
N ARG A 327 -19.67 13.29 -4.08
CA ARG A 327 -18.65 13.84 -3.18
C ARG A 327 -18.72 13.40 -1.72
N GLU A 328 -19.89 12.99 -1.25
CA GLU A 328 -20.11 12.60 0.15
C GLU A 328 -19.68 11.15 0.44
N GLU A 329 -19.43 10.35 -0.59
CA GLU A 329 -19.01 8.97 -0.45
C GLU A 329 -17.49 8.88 -0.35
N LYS A 330 -16.99 8.03 0.58
CA LYS A 330 -15.56 7.88 0.84
C LYS A 330 -14.85 6.99 -0.18
N ALA A 331 -15.55 6.00 -0.71
CA ALA A 331 -15.10 5.11 -1.77
C ALA A 331 -16.34 4.64 -2.55
N HIS A 332 -16.21 4.57 -3.88
CA HIS A 332 -17.35 4.29 -4.75
C HIS A 332 -17.36 2.85 -5.24
N TRP A 333 -16.67 2.56 -6.33
CA TRP A 333 -16.72 1.25 -6.97
C TRP A 333 -15.31 0.66 -7.17
N ALA A 334 -15.14 -0.58 -6.68
CA ALA A 334 -13.90 -1.32 -6.83
C ALA A 334 -13.68 -1.77 -8.27
N LYS A 335 -14.79 -2.16 -8.92
CA LYS A 335 -14.80 -2.66 -10.29
C LYS A 335 -16.06 -2.26 -11.04
N ALA A 336 -15.92 -2.22 -12.36
CA ALA A 336 -17.04 -2.15 -13.28
C ALA A 336 -16.88 -3.22 -14.37
N VAL A 337 -18.00 -3.69 -14.88
CA VAL A 337 -18.03 -4.66 -15.97
C VAL A 337 -18.99 -4.18 -17.04
N ARG A 338 -18.54 -4.15 -18.29
CA ARG A 338 -19.37 -3.73 -19.40
C ARG A 338 -20.37 -4.83 -19.77
N CYS A 339 -21.65 -4.45 -19.84
CA CYS A 339 -22.76 -5.27 -20.31
C CYS A 339 -23.51 -4.45 -21.38
N ASP A 340 -23.25 -4.74 -22.65
CA ASP A 340 -23.77 -3.98 -23.79
C ASP A 340 -23.42 -2.49 -23.69
N ASP A 341 -24.43 -1.62 -23.55
CA ASP A 341 -24.27 -0.16 -23.43
C ASP A 341 -24.31 0.34 -21.97
N GLU A 342 -24.31 -0.57 -21.01
CA GLU A 342 -24.29 -0.25 -19.57
C GLU A 342 -23.01 -0.75 -18.90
N LEU A 343 -22.66 -0.15 -17.77
CA LEU A 343 -21.63 -0.62 -16.86
C LEU A 343 -22.28 -1.12 -15.57
N VAL A 344 -22.00 -2.35 -15.21
CA VAL A 344 -22.36 -2.90 -13.89
C VAL A 344 -21.27 -2.55 -12.91
N LEU A 345 -21.62 -1.82 -11.87
CA LEU A 345 -20.71 -1.23 -10.89
C LEU A 345 -20.72 -2.05 -9.61
N VAL A 346 -19.57 -2.61 -9.23
CA VAL A 346 -19.37 -3.38 -8.01
C VAL A 346 -18.84 -2.45 -6.91
N PRO A 347 -19.51 -2.35 -5.75
CA PRO A 347 -19.14 -1.40 -4.72
C PRO A 347 -17.72 -1.68 -4.17
N ALA A 348 -16.99 -0.62 -3.81
CA ALA A 348 -15.67 -0.73 -3.18
C ALA A 348 -15.74 -1.28 -1.75
N LEU A 349 -16.83 -0.99 -1.06
CA LEU A 349 -17.17 -1.46 0.28
C LEU A 349 -18.50 -2.22 0.25
N SER A 350 -19.10 -2.48 1.42
CA SER A 350 -20.48 -3.02 1.44
C SER A 350 -21.45 -2.04 0.78
N GLY A 351 -22.34 -2.54 -0.07
CA GLY A 351 -23.31 -1.73 -0.77
C GLY A 351 -24.01 -2.46 -1.89
N LYS A 352 -24.84 -1.75 -2.61
CA LYS A 352 -25.58 -2.28 -3.76
C LYS A 352 -24.72 -2.34 -5.01
N ILE A 353 -24.97 -3.34 -5.83
CA ILE A 353 -24.54 -3.34 -7.23
C ILE A 353 -25.44 -2.34 -7.97
N CYS A 354 -24.83 -1.50 -8.81
CA CYS A 354 -25.53 -0.49 -9.58
C CYS A 354 -25.30 -0.72 -11.08
N LYS A 355 -26.17 -0.17 -11.90
CA LYS A 355 -26.00 -0.09 -13.36
C LYS A 355 -25.84 1.38 -13.75
N TYR A 356 -24.85 1.70 -14.51
CA TYR A 356 -24.64 3.02 -15.09
C TYR A 356 -24.89 2.97 -16.58
N SER A 357 -25.86 3.75 -17.04
CA SER A 357 -26.16 3.95 -18.45
C SER A 357 -25.36 5.15 -18.98
N TYR A 358 -24.47 4.90 -19.93
CA TYR A 358 -23.71 5.97 -20.57
C TYR A 358 -24.62 6.94 -21.34
N GLU A 359 -25.61 6.41 -22.10
CA GLU A 359 -26.49 7.23 -22.92
C GLU A 359 -27.37 8.18 -22.10
N LYS A 360 -27.85 7.72 -20.93
CA LYS A 360 -28.71 8.51 -20.06
C LYS A 360 -27.94 9.35 -19.05
N GLY A 361 -26.68 9.03 -18.78
CA GLY A 361 -25.90 9.64 -17.71
C GLY A 361 -26.47 9.38 -16.32
N GLU A 362 -27.10 8.22 -16.10
CA GLU A 362 -27.82 7.88 -14.87
C GLU A 362 -27.30 6.58 -14.24
N ILE A 363 -27.39 6.52 -12.91
CA ILE A 363 -27.16 5.30 -12.14
C ILE A 363 -28.49 4.76 -11.62
N VAL A 364 -28.67 3.46 -11.78
CA VAL A 364 -29.81 2.72 -11.24
C VAL A 364 -29.30 1.64 -10.28
N ASP A 365 -29.77 1.69 -9.04
CA ASP A 365 -29.49 0.65 -8.05
C ASP A 365 -30.24 -0.64 -8.41
N THR A 366 -29.56 -1.78 -8.28
CA THR A 366 -30.23 -3.09 -8.25
C THR A 366 -30.70 -3.43 -6.84
N ASN A 367 -31.48 -4.50 -6.69
CA ASN A 367 -31.84 -5.05 -5.37
C ASN A 367 -30.72 -5.95 -4.79
N ILE A 368 -29.62 -6.12 -5.52
CA ILE A 368 -28.50 -6.97 -5.09
C ILE A 368 -27.58 -6.19 -4.17
N GLU A 369 -27.47 -6.61 -2.93
CA GLU A 369 -26.63 -5.98 -1.91
C GLU A 369 -25.50 -6.91 -1.46
N LEU A 370 -24.28 -6.40 -1.49
CA LEU A 370 -23.06 -7.08 -1.03
C LEU A 370 -22.74 -6.63 0.41
N ASN A 371 -23.23 -7.36 1.41
CA ASN A 371 -23.14 -6.99 2.84
C ASN A 371 -22.40 -8.00 3.72
N ASP A 372 -21.99 -9.14 3.20
CA ASP A 372 -21.44 -10.27 3.95
C ASP A 372 -20.17 -9.95 4.74
N ILE A 373 -19.54 -8.84 4.42
CA ILE A 373 -18.28 -8.39 5.02
C ILE A 373 -18.47 -7.19 5.95
N LYS A 374 -19.72 -6.71 6.11
CA LYS A 374 -20.05 -5.62 7.04
C LYS A 374 -19.74 -6.05 8.47
N GLY A 375 -18.89 -5.27 9.15
CA GLY A 375 -18.50 -5.55 10.54
C GLY A 375 -17.26 -6.43 10.73
N LEU A 376 -16.66 -6.96 9.66
CA LEU A 376 -15.32 -7.52 9.75
C LEU A 376 -14.33 -6.37 9.93
N GLN A 377 -13.46 -6.47 10.96
CA GLN A 377 -12.36 -5.53 11.13
C GLN A 377 -11.31 -5.82 10.05
N PHE A 378 -11.39 -5.10 8.96
CA PHE A 378 -10.37 -5.16 7.92
C PHE A 378 -9.27 -4.11 8.20
N HIS A 379 -8.06 -4.45 7.86
CA HIS A 379 -7.06 -3.41 7.65
C HIS A 379 -7.64 -2.37 6.68
N LYS A 380 -7.58 -1.12 7.06
CA LYS A 380 -8.35 0.04 6.58
C LYS A 380 -8.41 0.27 5.05
N PHE A 381 -7.78 -0.58 4.22
CA PHE A 381 -7.53 -0.30 2.79
C PHE A 381 -7.63 -1.47 1.83
N ALA A 382 -7.95 -2.65 2.30
CA ALA A 382 -8.17 -3.77 1.40
C ALA A 382 -9.62 -3.76 0.93
N LEU A 383 -9.81 -3.62 -0.37
CA LEU A 383 -11.13 -3.69 -0.97
C LEU A 383 -11.68 -5.11 -0.81
N PRO A 384 -12.87 -5.25 -0.23
CA PRO A 384 -13.49 -6.56 -0.07
C PRO A 384 -13.81 -7.24 -1.39
N TYR A 385 -14.15 -6.48 -2.40
CA TYR A 385 -14.41 -6.97 -3.75
C TYR A 385 -13.26 -6.52 -4.64
N THR A 386 -12.52 -7.48 -5.18
CA THR A 386 -11.22 -7.22 -5.80
C THR A 386 -11.27 -7.23 -7.32
N ASP A 387 -12.13 -8.06 -7.89
CA ASP A 387 -12.32 -8.15 -9.32
C ASP A 387 -13.71 -8.66 -9.68
N ALA A 388 -14.13 -8.45 -10.94
CA ALA A 388 -15.41 -8.91 -11.45
C ALA A 388 -15.35 -9.19 -12.95
N ARG A 389 -16.12 -10.19 -13.41
CA ARG A 389 -16.17 -10.62 -14.80
C ARG A 389 -17.55 -11.11 -15.18
N MET A 390 -18.05 -10.70 -16.37
CA MET A 390 -19.19 -11.38 -17.00
C MET A 390 -18.73 -12.68 -17.64
N PHE A 391 -19.42 -13.76 -17.31
CA PHE A 391 -19.18 -15.08 -17.90
C PHE A 391 -20.48 -15.91 -17.87
N HIS A 392 -20.89 -16.47 -19.01
CA HIS A 392 -22.17 -17.20 -19.21
C HIS A 392 -23.37 -16.43 -18.64
N GLU A 393 -23.52 -15.16 -19.06
CA GLU A 393 -24.61 -14.26 -18.65
C GLU A 393 -24.70 -14.02 -17.13
N ARG A 394 -23.69 -14.37 -16.36
CA ARG A 394 -23.57 -14.15 -14.92
C ARG A 394 -22.42 -13.20 -14.62
N LEU A 395 -22.61 -12.36 -13.62
CA LEU A 395 -21.55 -11.54 -13.07
C LEU A 395 -20.87 -12.32 -11.94
N TRP A 396 -19.57 -12.57 -12.10
CA TRP A 396 -18.73 -13.24 -11.12
C TRP A 396 -17.86 -12.24 -10.40
N ILE A 397 -17.89 -12.24 -9.04
CA ILE A 397 -17.17 -11.26 -8.22
C ILE A 397 -16.28 -12.01 -7.23
N THR A 398 -15.02 -11.60 -7.15
CA THR A 398 -14.04 -12.18 -6.22
C THR A 398 -13.98 -11.41 -4.91
N CYS A 399 -13.88 -12.16 -3.77
CA CYS A 399 -13.69 -11.59 -2.44
C CYS A 399 -12.23 -11.61 -2.04
N GLY A 400 -11.64 -10.45 -1.74
CA GLY A 400 -10.23 -10.31 -1.37
C GLY A 400 -9.85 -10.87 0.00
N PHE A 401 -10.82 -11.14 0.87
CA PHE A 401 -10.60 -11.56 2.26
C PHE A 401 -11.04 -12.97 2.59
N LYS A 402 -11.86 -13.55 1.71
CA LYS A 402 -12.42 -14.88 1.86
C LYS A 402 -12.30 -15.62 0.53
N LYS A 403 -12.31 -16.93 0.61
CA LYS A 403 -12.37 -17.80 -0.57
C LYS A 403 -13.79 -17.86 -1.13
N TRP A 404 -14.43 -16.68 -1.26
CA TRP A 404 -15.78 -16.55 -1.75
C TRP A 404 -15.76 -16.00 -3.18
N LEU A 405 -16.49 -16.69 -4.03
CA LEU A 405 -16.81 -16.27 -5.38
C LEU A 405 -18.32 -16.06 -5.46
N TYR A 406 -18.73 -14.85 -5.78
CA TYR A 406 -20.16 -14.52 -5.92
C TYR A 406 -20.56 -14.69 -7.37
N GLU A 407 -21.66 -15.42 -7.59
CA GLU A 407 -22.36 -15.53 -8.86
C GLU A 407 -23.62 -14.68 -8.77
N VAL A 408 -23.78 -13.74 -9.67
CA VAL A 408 -24.86 -12.77 -9.68
C VAL A 408 -25.63 -12.87 -11.00
N ASP A 409 -26.92 -13.12 -10.90
CA ASP A 409 -27.84 -13.00 -12.00
C ASP A 409 -28.45 -11.59 -12.00
N LEU A 410 -28.08 -10.79 -12.99
CA LEU A 410 -28.54 -9.41 -13.11
C LEU A 410 -29.98 -9.27 -13.63
N THR A 411 -30.55 -10.36 -14.16
CA THR A 411 -31.94 -10.40 -14.68
C THR A 411 -32.94 -10.71 -13.57
N THR A 412 -32.64 -11.74 -12.77
CA THR A 412 -33.46 -12.13 -11.63
C THR A 412 -33.10 -11.40 -10.34
N GLU A 413 -32.02 -10.63 -10.37
CA GLU A 413 -31.44 -9.92 -9.22
C GLU A 413 -31.11 -10.86 -8.05
N THR A 414 -30.59 -12.04 -8.34
CA THR A 414 -30.22 -13.04 -7.35
C THR A 414 -28.71 -13.18 -7.22
N ILE A 415 -28.25 -13.56 -6.04
CA ILE A 415 -26.83 -13.79 -5.74
C ILE A 415 -26.64 -15.15 -5.09
N ILE A 416 -25.65 -15.89 -5.59
CA ILE A 416 -25.19 -17.15 -5.01
C ILE A 416 -23.74 -16.96 -4.56
N LYS A 417 -23.44 -17.41 -3.35
CA LYS A 417 -22.11 -17.36 -2.79
C LYS A 417 -21.47 -18.74 -2.79
N HIS A 418 -20.46 -18.93 -3.63
CA HIS A 418 -19.68 -20.15 -3.69
C HIS A 418 -18.50 -20.06 -2.71
N GLN A 419 -18.46 -20.96 -1.73
CA GLN A 419 -17.31 -21.17 -0.88
C GLN A 419 -16.34 -22.10 -1.58
N LEU A 420 -15.23 -21.58 -2.12
CA LEU A 420 -14.24 -22.40 -2.82
C LEU A 420 -13.41 -23.20 -1.83
N ASN A 421 -13.40 -24.52 -1.99
CA ASN A 421 -12.57 -25.41 -1.18
C ASN A 421 -11.18 -25.54 -1.84
N ILE A 422 -10.26 -24.65 -1.44
CA ILE A 422 -8.90 -24.59 -1.97
C ILE A 422 -7.88 -24.65 -0.83
N SER A 423 -6.72 -25.25 -1.11
CA SER A 423 -5.72 -25.63 -0.11
C SER A 423 -5.04 -24.43 0.57
N GLY A 424 -4.90 -23.30 -0.13
CA GLY A 424 -4.16 -22.15 0.36
C GLY A 424 -4.94 -20.83 0.28
N GLY A 425 -4.28 -19.75 0.67
CA GLY A 425 -4.75 -18.38 0.48
C GLY A 425 -5.83 -17.88 1.43
N LYS A 426 -5.93 -16.55 1.53
CA LYS A 426 -6.89 -15.86 2.40
C LYS A 426 -8.08 -15.29 1.64
N GLY A 427 -7.95 -15.07 0.33
CA GLY A 427 -8.97 -14.49 -0.52
C GLY A 427 -8.62 -14.58 -2.00
N LEU A 428 -9.44 -14.00 -2.84
CA LEU A 428 -9.32 -14.03 -4.29
C LEU A 428 -8.98 -12.63 -4.81
N SER A 429 -8.18 -12.49 -5.88
CA SER A 429 -7.73 -11.17 -6.32
C SER A 429 -8.09 -10.79 -7.75
N ARG A 430 -7.97 -11.72 -8.69
CA ARG A 430 -8.26 -11.49 -10.11
C ARG A 430 -9.08 -12.63 -10.67
N VAL A 431 -9.95 -12.31 -11.61
CA VAL A 431 -10.74 -13.29 -12.34
C VAL A 431 -10.77 -12.96 -13.84
N VAL A 432 -10.43 -13.93 -14.67
CA VAL A 432 -10.60 -13.89 -16.12
C VAL A 432 -11.31 -15.14 -16.59
N SER A 433 -11.85 -15.11 -17.81
CA SER A 433 -12.49 -16.28 -18.43
C SER A 433 -11.72 -16.71 -19.66
N LEU A 434 -11.50 -18.01 -19.81
CA LEU A 434 -10.96 -18.62 -21.02
C LEU A 434 -11.59 -20.01 -21.19
N GLY A 435 -12.12 -20.29 -22.39
CA GLY A 435 -12.90 -21.50 -22.64
C GLY A 435 -14.17 -21.54 -21.78
N ASP A 436 -14.40 -22.66 -21.14
CA ASP A 436 -15.54 -22.94 -20.23
C ASP A 436 -15.23 -22.68 -18.75
N LYS A 437 -14.12 -21.98 -18.46
CA LYS A 437 -13.59 -21.83 -17.10
C LYS A 437 -13.35 -20.39 -16.73
N LEU A 438 -13.50 -20.11 -15.43
CA LEU A 438 -12.95 -18.95 -14.77
C LEU A 438 -11.56 -19.28 -14.23
N TRP A 439 -10.61 -18.38 -14.48
CA TRP A 439 -9.26 -18.44 -13.94
C TRP A 439 -9.10 -17.38 -12.87
N ILE A 440 -8.74 -17.79 -11.67
CA ILE A 440 -8.78 -16.95 -10.49
C ILE A 440 -7.42 -16.98 -9.80
N VAL A 441 -6.86 -15.81 -9.54
CA VAL A 441 -5.65 -15.66 -8.72
C VAL A 441 -6.05 -15.60 -7.26
N VAL A 442 -5.41 -16.42 -6.44
CA VAL A 442 -5.64 -16.49 -5.00
C VAL A 442 -4.61 -15.63 -4.27
N ASN A 443 -5.09 -14.81 -3.35
CA ASN A 443 -4.23 -13.97 -2.53
C ASN A 443 -3.46 -14.79 -1.50
N ARG A 444 -2.11 -14.81 -1.63
CA ARG A 444 -1.15 -15.45 -0.72
C ARG A 444 -1.48 -16.90 -0.28
N PRO A 445 -0.61 -17.85 -0.50
CA PRO A 445 0.61 -17.82 -1.31
C PRO A 445 0.26 -18.03 -2.78
N GLY A 446 1.03 -17.53 -3.74
CA GLY A 446 0.76 -17.57 -5.16
C GLY A 446 0.15 -18.88 -5.70
N ILE A 447 -1.16 -18.94 -5.73
CA ILE A 447 -1.95 -20.05 -6.26
C ILE A 447 -2.87 -19.47 -7.34
N VAL A 448 -3.05 -20.21 -8.41
CA VAL A 448 -4.06 -19.95 -9.44
C VAL A 448 -5.02 -21.12 -9.44
N ILE A 449 -6.29 -20.85 -9.59
CA ILE A 449 -7.29 -21.90 -9.77
C ILE A 449 -8.02 -21.73 -11.11
N SER A 450 -8.39 -22.83 -11.72
CA SER A 450 -9.44 -22.85 -12.73
C SER A 450 -10.72 -23.40 -12.11
N TYR A 451 -11.84 -22.72 -12.34
CA TYR A 451 -13.17 -23.08 -11.85
C TYR A 451 -14.13 -23.21 -13.03
N ASN A 452 -14.76 -24.34 -13.17
CA ASN A 452 -15.81 -24.55 -14.15
C ASN A 452 -17.18 -24.37 -13.45
N PRO A 453 -17.98 -23.35 -13.81
CA PRO A 453 -19.26 -23.09 -13.15
C PRO A 453 -20.32 -24.18 -13.36
N GLU A 454 -20.29 -24.92 -14.48
CA GLU A 454 -21.34 -25.89 -14.80
C GLU A 454 -21.27 -27.12 -13.91
N ASN A 455 -20.05 -27.63 -13.66
CA ASN A 455 -19.84 -28.83 -12.84
C ASN A 455 -19.20 -28.55 -11.49
N GLN A 456 -18.85 -27.28 -11.20
CA GLN A 456 -18.19 -26.80 -9.99
C GLN A 456 -16.80 -27.43 -9.76
N GLU A 457 -16.15 -27.94 -10.80
CA GLU A 457 -14.82 -28.50 -10.73
C GLU A 457 -13.80 -27.38 -10.47
N ILE A 458 -12.94 -27.61 -9.47
CA ILE A 458 -11.82 -26.73 -9.13
C ILE A 458 -10.52 -27.47 -9.39
N ARG A 459 -9.61 -26.83 -10.13
CA ARG A 459 -8.24 -27.30 -10.26
C ARG A 459 -7.29 -26.24 -9.76
N GLU A 460 -6.41 -26.62 -8.82
CA GLU A 460 -5.41 -25.74 -8.22
C GLU A 460 -4.07 -25.89 -8.94
N TYR A 461 -3.39 -24.75 -9.14
CA TYR A 461 -2.06 -24.67 -9.68
C TYR A 461 -1.17 -23.92 -8.71
N THR A 462 -0.09 -24.55 -8.26
CA THR A 462 1.04 -23.91 -7.57
C THR A 462 2.23 -23.74 -8.51
N THR A 463 2.19 -24.46 -9.62
CA THR A 463 3.22 -24.51 -10.64
C THR A 463 2.57 -24.71 -12.02
N PHE A 464 3.09 -24.05 -13.03
CA PHE A 464 2.80 -24.35 -14.44
C PHE A 464 4.03 -24.99 -15.06
N THR A 465 3.82 -26.04 -15.86
CA THR A 465 4.91 -26.81 -16.46
C THR A 465 4.68 -27.08 -17.95
N ASN A 466 5.77 -27.24 -18.67
CA ASN A 466 5.84 -27.93 -19.97
C ASN A 466 6.99 -28.93 -19.94
N ASP A 467 7.37 -29.47 -21.09
CA ASP A 467 8.41 -30.50 -21.17
C ASP A 467 9.83 -29.99 -20.79
N THR A 468 10.06 -28.69 -20.80
CA THR A 468 11.39 -28.08 -20.64
C THR A 468 11.45 -26.99 -19.57
N GLU A 469 10.31 -26.43 -19.18
CA GLU A 469 10.23 -25.29 -18.27
C GLU A 469 9.22 -25.52 -17.15
N GLU A 470 9.52 -24.94 -16.00
CA GLU A 470 8.64 -24.88 -14.83
C GLU A 470 8.52 -23.44 -14.34
N PHE A 471 7.29 -23.02 -14.04
CA PHE A 471 7.02 -21.71 -13.43
C PHE A 471 6.35 -21.89 -12.07
N ASN A 472 7.09 -21.62 -11.00
CA ASN A 472 6.63 -21.76 -9.63
C ASN A 472 5.90 -20.47 -9.19
N LEU A 473 4.61 -20.57 -8.91
CA LEU A 473 3.75 -19.44 -8.50
C LEU A 473 4.07 -18.94 -7.10
N LEU A 474 4.60 -19.78 -6.20
CA LEU A 474 5.00 -19.37 -4.85
C LEU A 474 6.18 -18.40 -4.87
N GLU A 475 7.10 -18.60 -5.80
CA GLU A 475 8.28 -17.77 -6.01
C GLU A 475 7.98 -16.53 -6.87
N ASN A 476 6.99 -16.67 -7.75
CA ASN A 476 6.61 -15.64 -8.72
C ASN A 476 5.13 -15.24 -8.56
N PRO A 477 4.76 -14.53 -7.48
CA PRO A 477 3.37 -14.14 -7.23
C PRO A 477 2.83 -13.24 -8.34
N ILE A 478 1.58 -13.48 -8.71
CA ILE A 478 0.90 -12.80 -9.79
C ILE A 478 0.15 -11.55 -9.27
N LYS A 479 0.19 -10.49 -10.04
CA LYS A 479 -0.58 -9.27 -9.78
C LYS A 479 -1.76 -9.09 -10.70
N ASP A 480 -1.56 -9.30 -11.99
CA ASP A 480 -2.60 -9.09 -12.98
C ASP A 480 -2.60 -10.23 -14.00
N VAL A 481 -3.72 -10.39 -14.67
CA VAL A 481 -3.95 -11.48 -15.63
C VAL A 481 -4.59 -10.90 -16.87
N VAL A 482 -4.00 -11.19 -18.03
CA VAL A 482 -4.51 -10.77 -19.34
C VAL A 482 -4.79 -12.00 -20.19
N VAL A 483 -5.94 -12.04 -20.84
CA VAL A 483 -6.25 -13.05 -21.84
C VAL A 483 -5.87 -12.51 -23.21
N VAL A 484 -4.98 -13.21 -23.90
CA VAL A 484 -4.50 -12.87 -25.23
C VAL A 484 -4.77 -14.05 -26.16
N GLY A 485 -5.73 -13.90 -27.06
CA GLY A 485 -6.21 -14.98 -27.90
C GLY A 485 -6.69 -16.19 -27.09
N LYS A 486 -6.03 -17.35 -27.26
CA LYS A 486 -6.30 -18.59 -26.51
C LYS A 486 -5.28 -18.85 -25.40
N SER A 487 -4.74 -17.80 -24.81
CA SER A 487 -3.72 -17.92 -23.76
C SER A 487 -3.99 -16.96 -22.63
N ILE A 488 -3.57 -17.35 -21.44
CA ILE A 488 -3.62 -16.52 -20.23
C ILE A 488 -2.19 -16.10 -19.92
N TRP A 489 -1.99 -14.80 -19.74
CA TRP A 489 -0.71 -14.20 -19.43
C TRP A 489 -0.75 -13.71 -18.00
N PHE A 490 0.08 -14.30 -17.15
CA PHE A 490 0.19 -13.95 -15.74
C PHE A 490 1.30 -12.93 -15.55
N LEU A 491 0.91 -11.69 -15.26
CA LEU A 491 1.84 -10.58 -15.03
C LEU A 491 2.38 -10.63 -13.60
N PRO A 492 3.71 -10.51 -13.41
CA PRO A 492 4.32 -10.64 -12.10
C PRO A 492 3.99 -9.46 -11.19
N ASN A 493 3.91 -9.74 -9.89
CA ASN A 493 3.82 -8.72 -8.85
C ASN A 493 5.15 -7.95 -8.69
N LEU A 494 6.19 -8.65 -8.23
CA LEU A 494 7.54 -8.10 -8.05
C LEU A 494 8.60 -8.91 -8.82
N GLY A 495 8.22 -10.04 -9.37
CA GLY A 495 9.08 -10.91 -10.16
C GLY A 495 9.48 -10.30 -11.51
N ASN A 496 10.32 -11.03 -12.24
CA ASN A 496 10.80 -10.62 -13.56
C ASN A 496 10.29 -11.53 -14.68
N THR A 497 9.33 -12.41 -14.41
CA THR A 497 8.90 -13.42 -15.37
C THR A 497 7.40 -13.38 -15.58
N ILE A 498 6.96 -13.34 -16.83
CA ILE A 498 5.57 -13.54 -17.24
C ILE A 498 5.40 -15.01 -17.57
N ALA A 499 4.36 -15.65 -17.06
CA ALA A 499 3.98 -16.99 -17.48
C ALA A 499 2.83 -16.92 -18.48
N ILE A 500 2.95 -17.65 -19.58
CA ILE A 500 1.92 -17.78 -20.61
C ILE A 500 1.44 -19.22 -20.59
N VAL A 501 0.15 -19.43 -20.32
CA VAL A 501 -0.47 -20.75 -20.26
C VAL A 501 -1.63 -20.86 -21.24
N ASP A 502 -1.95 -22.09 -21.64
CA ASP A 502 -3.13 -22.40 -22.44
C ASP A 502 -4.40 -22.58 -21.58
N GLU A 503 -5.52 -22.88 -22.22
CA GLU A 503 -6.82 -23.12 -21.58
C GLU A 503 -6.87 -24.36 -20.67
N ASP A 504 -5.91 -25.28 -20.82
CA ASP A 504 -5.76 -26.48 -19.98
C ASP A 504 -4.81 -26.27 -18.80
N GLY A 505 -4.17 -25.09 -18.71
CA GLY A 505 -3.21 -24.75 -17.69
C GLY A 505 -1.80 -25.30 -17.94
N ARG A 506 -1.49 -25.65 -19.18
CA ARG A 506 -0.13 -26.04 -19.58
C ARG A 506 0.69 -24.77 -19.85
N LEU A 507 1.89 -24.73 -19.31
CA LEU A 507 2.83 -23.65 -19.61
C LEU A 507 3.19 -23.70 -21.10
N LYS A 508 2.93 -22.63 -21.83
CA LYS A 508 3.40 -22.45 -23.19
C LYS A 508 4.85 -21.99 -23.21
N ARG A 509 5.12 -20.99 -22.40
CA ARG A 509 6.45 -20.42 -22.21
C ARG A 509 6.51 -19.48 -21.03
N THR A 510 7.73 -19.19 -20.58
CA THR A 510 8.03 -18.05 -19.71
C THR A 510 8.69 -16.92 -20.52
N VAL A 511 8.47 -15.70 -20.09
CA VAL A 511 9.09 -14.50 -20.68
C VAL A 511 9.88 -13.80 -19.59
N GLU A 512 11.20 -13.88 -19.67
CA GLU A 512 12.05 -13.17 -18.73
C GLU A 512 12.16 -11.68 -19.12
N LEU A 513 11.92 -10.82 -18.12
CA LEU A 513 12.05 -9.38 -18.23
C LEU A 513 13.44 -8.97 -17.73
N SER A 514 14.05 -7.97 -18.37
CA SER A 514 15.37 -7.49 -17.99
C SER A 514 15.48 -7.14 -16.50
N LYS A 515 16.53 -7.60 -15.82
CA LYS A 515 16.76 -7.36 -14.39
C LYS A 515 17.18 -5.91 -14.09
N GLU A 516 17.96 -5.29 -14.97
CA GLU A 516 18.53 -3.95 -14.76
C GLU A 516 17.48 -2.83 -14.90
N GLU A 517 16.46 -3.08 -15.70
CA GLU A 517 15.43 -2.11 -16.05
C GLU A 517 14.20 -2.20 -15.15
N ASN A 518 14.12 -3.25 -14.34
CA ASN A 518 12.93 -3.64 -13.57
C ASN A 518 13.10 -3.46 -12.06
N GLU A 519 14.10 -2.74 -11.58
CA GLU A 519 14.15 -2.39 -10.15
C GLU A 519 12.97 -1.47 -9.83
N VAL A 520 12.04 -1.99 -9.06
CA VAL A 520 11.03 -1.17 -8.39
C VAL A 520 11.79 -0.20 -7.51
N SER A 521 11.63 1.10 -7.77
CA SER A 521 12.36 2.10 -7.01
C SER A 521 12.09 1.93 -5.52
N ALA A 522 13.05 2.29 -4.68
CA ALA A 522 12.87 2.27 -3.24
C ALA A 522 11.66 3.12 -2.80
N TYR A 523 11.34 4.18 -3.55
CA TYR A 523 10.17 5.04 -3.38
C TYR A 523 8.85 4.31 -3.68
N ARG A 524 8.85 3.39 -4.67
CA ARG A 524 7.67 2.65 -5.14
C ARG A 524 7.58 1.23 -4.57
N LYS A 525 8.66 0.75 -3.92
CA LYS A 525 8.82 -0.63 -3.45
C LYS A 525 7.74 -1.10 -2.48
N HIS A 526 7.12 -0.18 -1.75
CA HIS A 526 6.09 -0.49 -0.77
C HIS A 526 4.66 -0.26 -1.27
N SER A 527 4.49 0.38 -2.43
CA SER A 527 3.18 0.87 -2.84
C SER A 527 2.57 0.12 -4.01
N PHE A 528 3.38 -0.42 -4.94
CA PHE A 528 2.86 -0.90 -6.20
C PHE A 528 3.71 -2.03 -6.78
N THR A 529 3.04 -2.88 -7.50
CA THR A 529 3.59 -3.93 -8.32
C THR A 529 4.32 -3.33 -9.53
N LYS A 530 5.24 -4.07 -10.14
CA LYS A 530 5.99 -3.61 -11.32
C LYS A 530 5.07 -3.15 -12.44
N PHE A 531 4.06 -3.97 -12.73
CA PHE A 531 3.08 -3.74 -13.77
C PHE A 531 1.69 -3.88 -13.19
N CYS A 532 0.79 -3.00 -13.56
CA CYS A 532 -0.58 -2.99 -13.05
C CYS A 532 -1.62 -3.17 -14.13
N PHE A 533 -1.26 -3.01 -15.39
CA PHE A 533 -2.23 -3.03 -16.48
C PHE A 533 -1.59 -3.48 -17.79
N GLY A 534 -2.30 -4.34 -18.52
CA GLY A 534 -1.95 -4.76 -19.88
C GLY A 534 -3.09 -4.43 -20.85
N CYS A 535 -2.77 -3.93 -22.03
CA CYS A 535 -3.75 -3.66 -23.09
C CYS A 535 -3.26 -4.11 -24.46
N GLU A 536 -4.18 -4.66 -25.24
CA GLU A 536 -3.94 -5.04 -26.63
C GLU A 536 -3.99 -3.80 -27.54
N THR A 537 -3.07 -3.74 -28.49
CA THR A 537 -2.97 -2.69 -29.51
C THR A 537 -2.69 -3.31 -30.85
N SER A 538 -2.70 -2.52 -31.93
CA SER A 538 -2.30 -2.96 -33.27
C SER A 538 -0.87 -3.51 -33.35
N GLU A 539 -0.01 -3.19 -32.39
CA GLU A 539 1.40 -3.60 -32.37
C GLU A 539 1.69 -4.80 -31.47
N GLY A 540 0.75 -5.20 -30.64
CA GLY A 540 0.87 -6.26 -29.66
C GLY A 540 0.32 -5.88 -28.29
N LEU A 541 0.74 -6.60 -27.24
CA LEU A 541 0.35 -6.32 -25.86
C LEU A 541 1.29 -5.30 -25.24
N PHE A 542 0.77 -4.14 -24.84
CA PHE A 542 1.46 -3.22 -23.95
C PHE A 542 1.20 -3.59 -22.50
N VAL A 543 2.27 -3.77 -21.73
CA VAL A 543 2.24 -3.91 -20.29
C VAL A 543 2.73 -2.59 -19.68
N LEU A 544 1.83 -1.87 -19.02
CA LEU A 544 2.06 -0.52 -18.53
C LEU A 544 2.56 -0.49 -17.07
N PRO A 545 3.33 0.54 -16.68
CA PRO A 545 4.03 0.56 -15.42
C PRO A 545 3.10 0.74 -14.22
N GLY A 546 3.41 -0.01 -13.17
CA GLY A 546 2.94 0.24 -11.82
C GLY A 546 4.06 0.90 -11.01
N GLY A 547 4.92 0.08 -10.40
CA GLY A 547 6.13 0.52 -9.69
C GLY A 547 7.35 0.71 -10.57
N SER A 548 7.36 0.20 -11.81
CA SER A 548 8.46 0.40 -12.76
C SER A 548 8.34 1.73 -13.49
N LYS A 549 9.40 2.17 -14.17
CA LYS A 549 9.39 3.33 -15.08
C LYS A 549 9.11 2.94 -16.52
N GLN A 550 9.02 1.64 -16.77
CA GLN A 550 9.00 1.12 -18.11
C GLN A 550 7.69 0.41 -18.42
N SER A 551 7.21 0.62 -19.64
CA SER A 551 6.26 -0.24 -20.31
C SER A 551 7.00 -1.28 -21.12
N ILE A 552 6.37 -2.40 -21.37
CA ILE A 552 6.91 -3.46 -22.22
C ILE A 552 5.92 -3.69 -23.35
N LEU A 553 6.43 -3.74 -24.57
CA LEU A 553 5.68 -4.20 -25.73
C LEU A 553 6.07 -5.65 -26.05
N LEU A 554 5.06 -6.53 -26.04
CA LEU A 554 5.18 -7.94 -26.37
C LEU A 554 4.41 -8.22 -27.67
N ASP A 555 4.94 -9.10 -28.52
CA ASP A 555 4.13 -9.66 -29.60
C ASP A 555 3.13 -10.70 -29.07
N TYR A 556 2.25 -11.19 -29.93
CA TYR A 556 1.22 -12.15 -29.56
C TYR A 556 1.77 -13.57 -29.29
N GLU A 557 3.02 -13.83 -29.64
CA GLU A 557 3.76 -15.04 -29.29
C GLU A 557 4.50 -14.90 -27.96
N GLY A 558 4.51 -13.70 -27.36
CA GLY A 558 5.15 -13.41 -26.09
C GLY A 558 6.63 -13.03 -26.19
N ASN A 559 7.13 -12.63 -27.36
CA ASN A 559 8.48 -12.08 -27.45
C ASN A 559 8.48 -10.62 -27.06
N VAL A 560 9.48 -10.22 -26.27
CA VAL A 560 9.67 -8.80 -25.95
C VAL A 560 10.16 -8.09 -27.21
N LYS A 561 9.31 -7.22 -27.77
CA LYS A 561 9.65 -6.38 -28.91
C LYS A 561 10.44 -5.16 -28.47
N GLU A 562 10.05 -4.56 -27.34
CA GLU A 562 10.61 -3.29 -26.91
C GLU A 562 10.39 -3.06 -25.40
N ASN A 563 11.39 -2.51 -24.72
CA ASN A 563 11.27 -1.89 -23.41
C ASN A 563 11.20 -0.37 -23.58
N ILE A 564 10.14 0.26 -23.07
CA ILE A 564 9.81 1.64 -23.35
C ILE A 564 9.90 2.45 -22.06
N LEU A 565 10.81 3.41 -21.97
CA LEU A 565 10.83 4.34 -20.85
C LEU A 565 9.56 5.21 -20.91
N THR A 566 8.67 5.00 -19.95
CA THR A 566 7.36 5.63 -19.88
C THR A 566 7.40 6.81 -18.92
N ILE A 567 7.67 7.97 -19.44
CA ILE A 567 7.81 9.23 -18.69
C ILE A 567 6.97 10.34 -19.30
N VAL A 568 6.53 11.27 -18.47
CA VAL A 568 5.81 12.49 -18.86
C VAL A 568 6.77 13.66 -18.77
N GLU A 569 7.08 14.29 -19.91
CA GLU A 569 7.99 15.45 -19.95
C GLU A 569 7.30 16.77 -19.61
N ASP A 570 5.97 16.78 -19.54
CA ASP A 570 5.19 17.97 -19.22
C ASP A 570 5.37 18.39 -17.76
N GLU A 571 5.84 19.61 -17.53
CA GLU A 571 6.08 20.16 -16.20
C GLU A 571 4.82 20.20 -15.33
N ARG A 572 3.65 20.36 -15.92
CA ARG A 572 2.36 20.34 -15.21
C ARG A 572 2.09 19.01 -14.53
N PHE A 573 2.64 17.92 -15.06
CA PHE A 573 2.60 16.61 -14.39
C PHE A 573 3.53 16.56 -13.17
N LEU A 574 4.65 17.30 -13.23
CA LEU A 574 5.65 17.35 -12.15
C LEU A 574 5.29 18.30 -11.02
N GLU A 575 4.74 19.48 -11.36
CA GLU A 575 4.41 20.54 -10.39
C GLU A 575 3.50 20.07 -9.25
N LYS A 576 2.68 19.07 -9.51
CA LYS A 576 1.66 18.61 -8.57
C LYS A 576 1.98 17.28 -7.90
N GLN A 577 3.03 16.59 -8.32
CA GLN A 577 3.66 15.55 -7.52
C GLN A 577 4.62 16.18 -6.51
N ALA A 578 4.12 17.16 -5.76
CA ALA A 578 4.95 17.98 -4.92
C ALA A 578 5.86 17.14 -4.03
N ILE A 579 7.09 17.62 -3.91
CA ILE A 579 8.17 17.09 -3.05
C ILE A 579 7.76 17.12 -1.57
N ASN A 580 6.68 17.82 -1.26
CA ASN A 580 6.20 17.93 0.10
C ASN A 580 5.54 16.60 0.51
N PRO A 581 6.14 15.83 1.42
CA PRO A 581 5.58 14.59 1.93
C PRO A 581 4.17 14.77 2.51
N ILE A 582 3.80 15.99 2.87
CA ILE A 582 2.51 16.37 3.42
C ILE A 582 1.45 16.52 2.32
N ASN A 583 1.81 16.98 1.13
CA ASN A 583 0.88 17.04 -0.01
C ASN A 583 0.43 15.65 -0.50
N TYR A 584 1.15 14.59 -0.10
CA TYR A 584 0.75 13.20 -0.35
C TYR A 584 -0.41 12.75 0.54
N LEU A 585 -0.67 13.47 1.63
CA LEU A 585 -1.64 13.09 2.66
C LEU A 585 -2.97 13.86 2.54
N GLY A 586 -3.15 14.68 1.50
CA GLY A 586 -4.29 15.57 1.39
C GLY A 586 -4.25 16.69 2.45
N GLU A 587 -5.30 17.44 2.56
CA GLU A 587 -5.45 18.39 3.67
C GLU A 587 -5.59 17.63 5.00
N PHE A 588 -4.96 18.11 6.06
CA PHE A 588 -5.03 17.47 7.39
C PHE A 588 -6.47 17.37 7.94
N GLY A 589 -7.40 18.21 7.45
CA GLY A 589 -8.82 18.06 7.70
C GLY A 589 -9.37 16.72 7.22
N ASP A 590 -8.88 16.22 6.08
CA ASP A 590 -9.22 14.89 5.55
C ASP A 590 -8.58 13.77 6.36
N ILE A 591 -7.44 13.99 7.01
CA ILE A 591 -6.78 12.98 7.85
C ILE A 591 -7.59 12.72 9.12
N PHE A 592 -8.13 13.75 9.75
CA PHE A 592 -9.00 13.59 10.92
C PHE A 592 -10.39 13.03 10.55
N SER A 593 -10.82 13.19 9.31
CA SER A 593 -12.08 12.67 8.77
C SER A 593 -11.93 11.39 7.97
N ASN A 594 -10.77 11.15 7.36
CA ASN A 594 -10.47 10.04 6.44
C ASN A 594 -9.37 9.14 6.97
N ARG A 595 -9.76 8.08 7.67
CA ARG A 595 -8.91 6.96 8.10
C ARG A 595 -8.35 6.12 6.94
N TYR A 596 -8.38 6.59 5.69
CA TYR A 596 -8.28 5.75 4.49
C TYR A 596 -6.92 5.71 3.79
N TYR A 597 -6.01 6.67 4.04
CA TYR A 597 -4.84 6.84 3.18
C TYR A 597 -3.64 5.94 3.48
N GLU A 598 -3.54 5.33 4.66
CA GLU A 598 -2.28 4.72 5.11
C GLU A 598 -2.19 3.22 5.07
N GLY A 599 -3.25 2.51 5.30
CA GLY A 599 -3.22 1.05 5.26
C GLY A 599 -2.95 0.50 3.85
N TYR A 600 -3.13 1.29 2.80
CA TYR A 600 -2.84 0.85 1.44
C TYR A 600 -1.33 0.70 1.17
N PHE A 601 -0.49 1.46 1.87
CA PHE A 601 0.96 1.38 1.73
C PHE A 601 1.58 0.24 2.55
N TRP A 602 0.87 -0.32 3.52
CA TRP A 602 1.40 -1.31 4.46
C TRP A 602 0.80 -2.72 4.32
N SER A 603 -0.33 -2.88 3.63
CA SER A 603 -1.01 -4.18 3.49
C SER A 603 -0.67 -4.95 2.21
N LEU A 604 0.20 -4.43 1.39
CA LEU A 604 0.77 -5.10 0.20
C LEU A 604 2.21 -5.50 0.48
#